data_634696e5067b86a139865259661ff1be
#
_entry.id   634696e5067b86a139865259661ff1be
#
_cell.length_a   1.000
_cell.length_b   1.000
_cell.length_c   1.000
_cell.angle_alpha   90.00
_cell.angle_beta   90.00
_cell.angle_gamma   90.00
#
_symmetry.space_group_name_H-M   'P 1'
#
loop_
_entity.id
_entity.type
_entity.pdbx_description
1 polymer ?
#
loop_
_entity_poly.entity_id
_entity_poly.type
_entity_poly.pdbx_seq_one_letter_code
_entity_poly.pdbx_strand_id
1 'polypeptide(L)'
;MTSPTVWRAATGALMALALAPISVEATITSVTVNASRSCENAAGYTCADITVHGSVARADGSAGVYVVPAVLIYPRHHRANRVGVVDWVNSAFFHFFPPTTEFGTFQFTLLATGHYLFDEGYTYVSIQWDKAVTEIFGPTAPVDGLPHNHLVYGSIDRSADAWEILLDAARLLKDPSLYPDSNGPRPVETVLSSGYSQGAGAQLELLAEGLDPHLVYDGHLIQMIGLACFKRDDVAPHFGFFGDCSPLPRNGRHAPVIVLATESDMVIFHPTVLGFGKSAFFTRNPTDPNWRQYEIAGISHLPEPILPLGLPNQNTGDPRPVFRAALENLTRWTKGTHRAGPPPSRYFSGSVDANDVFVPVTDADGHFAGGVRLPHVESTLHGRPAGAPLGRHTPLNPLGLDPFNPFVFISGTFTRFSDEELLERYPSRDQYVRRVVRAADHLSARGYITNADRMALIAAAECEPLPEDSPCPK
;
A
#
# COMPACT_ATOMS: atom_id res chain seq x y z
N MET A 1 16.67 66.71 -44.14
CA MET A 1 17.80 65.89 -43.67
C MET A 1 17.84 66.04 -42.16
N THR A 2 17.17 65.15 -41.44
CA THR A 2 17.12 65.08 -39.94
C THR A 2 17.30 63.66 -39.53
N SER A 3 18.38 63.38 -38.83
CA SER A 3 18.79 62.09 -38.30
C SER A 3 17.97 61.75 -37.05
N PRO A 4 17.50 60.54 -36.87
CA PRO A 4 16.85 60.12 -35.62
C PRO A 4 17.84 59.53 -34.59
N THR A 5 17.77 60.10 -33.42
CA THR A 5 18.52 59.68 -32.22
C THR A 5 17.96 58.36 -31.67
N VAL A 6 18.85 57.38 -31.62
CA VAL A 6 18.52 56.04 -31.03
C VAL A 6 18.70 56.10 -29.52
N TRP A 7 17.60 55.90 -28.77
CA TRP A 7 17.63 55.66 -27.33
C TRP A 7 17.89 54.17 -27.07
N ARG A 8 19.02 53.85 -26.44
CA ARG A 8 19.28 52.53 -25.89
C ARG A 8 18.65 52.46 -24.50
N ALA A 9 17.62 51.64 -24.37
CA ALA A 9 17.10 51.23 -23.06
C ALA A 9 18.03 50.16 -22.45
N ALA A 10 18.61 50.46 -21.31
CA ALA A 10 19.33 49.48 -20.50
C ALA A 10 18.33 48.67 -19.72
N THR A 11 18.08 47.43 -20.14
CA THR A 11 17.32 46.43 -19.38
C THR A 11 18.24 45.88 -18.29
N GLY A 12 18.00 46.32 -17.04
CA GLY A 12 18.61 45.74 -15.86
C GLY A 12 18.00 44.35 -15.62
N ALA A 13 18.80 43.30 -15.77
CA ALA A 13 18.46 41.96 -15.37
C ALA A 13 18.46 41.89 -13.83
N LEU A 14 17.30 41.90 -13.21
CA LEU A 14 17.14 41.42 -11.84
C LEU A 14 17.41 39.90 -11.85
N MET A 15 18.57 39.47 -11.39
CA MET A 15 18.81 38.11 -10.97
C MET A 15 17.94 37.86 -9.71
N ALA A 16 16.82 37.22 -9.89
CA ALA A 16 16.15 36.55 -8.77
C ALA A 16 17.07 35.40 -8.32
N LEU A 17 17.79 35.59 -7.23
CA LEU A 17 18.36 34.48 -6.49
C LEU A 17 17.16 33.63 -6.02
N ALA A 18 16.88 32.55 -6.72
CA ALA A 18 16.09 31.46 -6.19
C ALA A 18 16.90 30.93 -5.02
N LEU A 19 16.48 31.29 -3.81
CA LEU A 19 16.90 30.56 -2.61
C LEU A 19 16.46 29.13 -2.84
N ALA A 20 17.42 28.25 -3.09
CA ALA A 20 17.18 26.81 -3.05
C ALA A 20 16.52 26.52 -1.70
N PRO A 21 15.45 25.73 -1.65
CA PRO A 21 14.90 25.31 -0.39
C PRO A 21 16.03 24.66 0.40
N ILE A 22 16.28 25.16 1.60
CA ILE A 22 17.21 24.51 2.52
C ILE A 22 16.61 23.14 2.75
N SER A 23 17.25 22.09 2.25
CA SER A 23 16.84 20.72 2.50
C SER A 23 16.96 20.51 4.00
N VAL A 24 15.83 20.35 4.66
CA VAL A 24 15.74 19.90 6.04
C VAL A 24 16.12 18.43 5.99
N GLU A 25 17.28 18.06 6.47
CA GLU A 25 17.71 16.66 6.56
C GLU A 25 17.54 16.19 7.99
N ALA A 26 16.79 15.11 8.15
CA ALA A 26 16.79 14.37 9.40
C ALA A 26 18.04 13.51 9.50
N THR A 27 18.43 13.23 10.72
CA THR A 27 19.59 12.39 10.99
C THR A 27 19.28 11.47 12.16
N ILE A 28 19.35 10.15 11.94
CA ILE A 28 19.31 9.19 13.03
C ILE A 28 20.54 9.40 13.89
N THR A 29 20.34 9.58 15.20
CA THR A 29 21.42 9.78 16.17
C THR A 29 21.81 8.47 16.84
N SER A 30 20.85 7.57 17.06
CA SER A 30 21.10 6.24 17.60
C SER A 30 19.92 5.29 17.40
N VAL A 31 20.18 4.00 17.50
CA VAL A 31 19.19 2.94 17.54
C VAL A 31 19.37 2.15 18.83
N THR A 32 18.29 1.92 19.56
CA THR A 32 18.28 1.04 20.74
C THR A 32 17.56 -0.25 20.36
N VAL A 33 18.17 -1.41 20.61
CA VAL A 33 17.54 -2.71 20.47
C VAL A 33 16.90 -3.08 21.80
N ASN A 34 15.58 -3.06 21.85
CA ASN A 34 14.83 -3.38 23.07
C ASN A 34 14.70 -4.89 23.27
N ALA A 35 14.46 -5.63 22.17
CA ALA A 35 14.39 -7.09 22.16
C ALA A 35 14.84 -7.60 20.79
N SER A 36 15.44 -8.79 20.78
CA SER A 36 15.82 -9.47 19.54
C SER A 36 15.63 -10.98 19.71
N ARG A 37 14.94 -11.62 18.76
CA ARG A 37 14.63 -13.05 18.77
C ARG A 37 14.60 -13.66 17.38
N SER A 38 14.64 -14.98 17.33
CA SER A 38 14.24 -15.68 16.11
C SER A 38 12.77 -15.42 15.82
N CYS A 39 12.43 -15.08 14.59
CA CYS A 39 11.01 -14.97 14.21
C CYS A 39 10.35 -16.36 14.24
N GLU A 40 9.17 -16.46 14.83
CA GLU A 40 8.45 -17.73 14.92
C GLU A 40 7.94 -18.20 13.55
N ASN A 41 7.36 -17.26 12.78
CA ASN A 41 6.75 -17.56 11.48
C ASN A 41 7.64 -17.24 10.28
N ALA A 42 8.92 -16.92 10.49
CA ALA A 42 9.89 -16.64 9.43
C ALA A 42 11.23 -17.33 9.72
N ALA A 43 11.33 -18.60 9.37
CA ALA A 43 12.53 -19.39 9.61
C ALA A 43 13.78 -18.76 8.98
N GLY A 44 14.83 -18.57 9.78
CA GLY A 44 16.07 -17.94 9.33
C GLY A 44 16.07 -16.42 9.40
N TYR A 45 15.05 -15.81 10.02
CA TYR A 45 14.96 -14.38 10.26
C TYR A 45 15.18 -14.02 11.75
N THR A 46 15.62 -12.79 11.97
CA THR A 46 15.62 -12.13 13.25
C THR A 46 14.50 -11.08 13.27
N CYS A 47 13.70 -11.10 14.31
CA CYS A 47 12.74 -10.07 14.65
C CYS A 47 13.30 -9.24 15.80
N ALA A 48 13.42 -7.94 15.59
CA ALA A 48 13.95 -7.00 16.58
C ALA A 48 12.96 -5.86 16.81
N ASP A 49 12.64 -5.64 18.07
CA ASP A 49 11.96 -4.44 18.53
C ASP A 49 13.01 -3.37 18.81
N ILE A 50 12.93 -2.26 18.13
CA ILE A 50 13.92 -1.18 18.21
C ILE A 50 13.26 0.16 18.53
N THR A 51 14.04 1.06 19.10
CA THR A 51 13.70 2.47 19.23
C THR A 51 14.69 3.28 18.40
N VAL A 52 14.17 4.08 17.48
CA VAL A 52 14.97 4.97 16.64
C VAL A 52 14.95 6.36 17.25
N HIS A 53 16.13 6.91 17.48
CA HIS A 53 16.33 8.28 17.95
C HIS A 53 16.88 9.10 16.80
N GLY A 54 16.32 10.29 16.58
CA GLY A 54 16.78 11.16 15.51
C GLY A 54 16.49 12.63 15.77
N SER A 55 16.98 13.46 14.88
CA SER A 55 16.73 14.89 14.88
C SER A 55 16.44 15.36 13.46
N VAL A 56 15.55 16.35 13.36
CA VAL A 56 15.19 17.02 12.10
C VAL A 56 15.63 18.47 12.20
N ALA A 57 16.51 18.90 11.30
CA ALA A 57 16.87 20.31 11.20
C ALA A 57 15.73 21.07 10.52
N ARG A 58 15.26 22.16 11.12
CA ARG A 58 14.15 22.98 10.62
C ARG A 58 14.65 24.22 9.90
N ALA A 59 13.85 24.73 9.00
CA ALA A 59 14.19 25.92 8.21
C ALA A 59 14.42 27.19 9.07
N ASP A 60 13.86 27.26 10.26
CA ASP A 60 14.08 28.35 11.23
C ASP A 60 15.36 28.23 12.07
N GLY A 61 16.16 27.19 11.80
CA GLY A 61 17.38 26.90 12.53
C GLY A 61 17.17 26.13 13.84
N SER A 62 15.94 25.82 14.22
CA SER A 62 15.65 24.93 15.36
C SER A 62 15.84 23.46 14.95
N ALA A 63 15.92 22.58 15.94
CA ALA A 63 15.94 21.13 15.70
C ALA A 63 14.74 20.47 16.38
N GLY A 64 14.03 19.65 15.64
CA GLY A 64 13.09 18.68 16.19
C GLY A 64 13.83 17.42 16.65
N VAL A 65 13.47 16.85 17.78
CA VAL A 65 14.01 15.56 18.24
C VAL A 65 12.88 14.54 18.23
N TYR A 66 13.12 13.36 17.69
CA TYR A 66 12.15 12.28 17.72
C TYR A 66 12.70 11.01 18.36
N VAL A 67 11.82 10.26 18.99
CA VAL A 67 12.08 8.94 19.54
C VAL A 67 10.88 8.07 19.18
N VAL A 68 11.08 7.11 18.32
CA VAL A 68 9.97 6.31 17.76
C VAL A 68 10.26 4.83 17.81
N PRO A 69 9.27 4.00 18.16
CA PRO A 69 9.41 2.56 18.11
C PRO A 69 9.30 2.07 16.65
N ALA A 70 10.05 1.00 16.37
CA ALA A 70 9.97 0.30 15.10
C ALA A 70 10.19 -1.21 15.31
N VAL A 71 9.69 -2.00 14.37
CA VAL A 71 9.97 -3.44 14.26
C VAL A 71 10.83 -3.65 13.03
N LEU A 72 11.98 -4.28 13.22
CA LEU A 72 12.93 -4.61 12.18
C LEU A 72 13.03 -6.13 12.03
N ILE A 73 12.79 -6.63 10.82
CA ILE A 73 12.81 -8.06 10.50
C ILE A 73 13.81 -8.27 9.36
N TYR A 74 14.84 -9.07 9.61
CA TYR A 74 15.92 -9.26 8.65
C TYR A 74 16.42 -10.70 8.58
N PRO A 75 16.87 -11.16 7.39
CA PRO A 75 17.41 -12.49 7.22
C PRO A 75 18.77 -12.63 7.91
N ARG A 76 18.98 -13.75 8.63
CA ARG A 76 20.20 -14.02 9.39
C ARG A 76 21.42 -14.32 8.53
N HIS A 77 21.26 -14.86 7.32
CA HIS A 77 22.38 -15.31 6.49
C HIS A 77 22.06 -15.19 4.99
N HIS A 78 22.66 -16.01 4.15
CA HIS A 78 22.74 -15.93 2.70
C HIS A 78 21.45 -15.80 1.87
N ARG A 79 20.29 -15.72 2.50
CA ARG A 79 18.98 -15.57 1.81
C ARG A 79 18.59 -14.13 1.50
N ALA A 80 19.37 -13.14 1.95
CA ALA A 80 19.02 -11.73 1.73
C ALA A 80 19.03 -11.39 0.23
N ASN A 81 17.91 -10.90 -0.28
CA ASN A 81 17.83 -10.37 -1.65
C ASN A 81 18.35 -8.94 -1.77
N ARG A 82 18.79 -8.35 -0.64
CA ARG A 82 19.31 -6.98 -0.50
C ARG A 82 18.29 -5.89 -0.84
N VAL A 83 17.02 -6.19 -0.68
CA VAL A 83 15.92 -5.23 -0.77
C VAL A 83 15.32 -5.02 0.60
N GLY A 84 15.18 -3.76 0.99
CA GLY A 84 14.46 -3.34 2.18
C GLY A 84 13.07 -2.84 1.83
N VAL A 85 12.10 -3.13 2.68
CA VAL A 85 10.75 -2.59 2.62
C VAL A 85 10.49 -1.80 3.89
N VAL A 86 10.20 -0.52 3.75
CA VAL A 86 9.73 0.34 4.85
C VAL A 86 8.21 0.37 4.79
N ASP A 87 7.55 -0.19 5.80
CA ASP A 87 6.11 -0.18 5.93
C ASP A 87 5.65 1.09 6.66
N TRP A 88 4.87 1.89 5.98
CA TRP A 88 4.24 3.10 6.48
C TRP A 88 2.98 2.72 7.23
N VAL A 89 3.15 2.41 8.49
CA VAL A 89 2.13 1.81 9.34
C VAL A 89 0.87 2.64 9.39
N ASN A 90 -0.29 1.99 9.32
CA ASN A 90 -1.57 2.61 9.55
C ASN A 90 -1.82 2.78 11.04
N SER A 91 -1.45 3.93 11.58
CA SER A 91 -1.52 4.23 13.02
C SER A 91 -2.95 4.26 13.57
N ALA A 92 -3.96 4.57 12.73
CA ALA A 92 -5.36 4.66 13.18
C ALA A 92 -5.91 3.31 13.66
N PHE A 93 -5.42 2.20 13.14
CA PHE A 93 -5.93 0.87 13.48
C PHE A 93 -5.47 0.37 14.85
N PHE A 94 -4.38 0.85 15.40
CA PHE A 94 -3.89 0.44 16.72
C PHE A 94 -4.92 0.61 17.84
N HIS A 95 -5.82 1.56 17.69
CA HIS A 95 -6.77 1.90 18.74
C HIS A 95 -8.06 1.10 18.66
N PHE A 96 -8.35 0.51 17.51
CA PHE A 96 -9.64 -0.17 17.27
C PHE A 96 -9.54 -1.70 17.29
N PHE A 97 -8.35 -2.26 17.03
CA PHE A 97 -8.19 -3.70 16.91
C PHE A 97 -6.98 -4.19 17.68
N PRO A 98 -7.07 -5.35 18.36
CA PRO A 98 -5.91 -5.99 18.95
C PRO A 98 -4.91 -6.35 17.83
N PRO A 99 -3.61 -6.32 18.11
CA PRO A 99 -2.60 -6.72 17.14
C PRO A 99 -2.83 -8.16 16.68
N THR A 100 -2.92 -8.35 15.37
CA THR A 100 -3.25 -9.65 14.76
C THR A 100 -2.02 -10.44 14.35
N THR A 101 -0.83 -9.89 14.51
CA THR A 101 0.43 -10.52 14.12
C THR A 101 1.36 -10.72 15.33
N GLU A 102 2.25 -11.70 15.25
CA GLU A 102 3.31 -11.91 16.26
C GLU A 102 4.20 -10.69 16.48
N PHE A 103 4.13 -9.70 15.58
CA PHE A 103 4.93 -8.49 15.60
C PHE A 103 4.25 -7.33 16.32
N GLY A 104 3.05 -7.51 16.85
CA GLY A 104 2.36 -6.57 17.72
C GLY A 104 1.84 -5.29 17.06
N THR A 105 1.94 -5.13 15.75
CA THR A 105 1.52 -3.94 15.02
C THR A 105 0.68 -4.29 13.79
N PHE A 106 -0.25 -3.41 13.39
CA PHE A 106 -0.99 -3.57 12.13
C PHE A 106 -0.07 -3.30 10.95
N GLN A 107 0.61 -4.34 10.51
CA GLN A 107 1.53 -4.33 9.39
C GLN A 107 0.78 -4.81 8.15
N PHE A 108 -0.02 -3.92 7.58
CA PHE A 108 -0.83 -4.27 6.41
C PHE A 108 -0.03 -4.80 5.23
N THR A 109 1.21 -4.33 5.05
CA THR A 109 2.09 -4.89 4.03
C THR A 109 2.37 -6.37 4.27
N LEU A 110 2.57 -6.80 5.53
CA LEU A 110 2.73 -8.21 5.87
C LEU A 110 1.44 -8.99 5.69
N LEU A 111 0.29 -8.43 6.10
CA LEU A 111 -1.01 -9.05 5.89
C LEU A 111 -1.31 -9.20 4.39
N ALA A 112 -0.98 -8.17 3.60
CA ALA A 112 -1.21 -8.13 2.16
C ALA A 112 -0.28 -9.05 1.37
N THR A 113 0.94 -9.29 1.84
CA THR A 113 1.91 -10.14 1.15
C THR A 113 2.06 -11.53 1.78
N GLY A 114 1.64 -11.69 3.05
CA GLY A 114 1.85 -12.92 3.83
C GLY A 114 3.34 -13.20 3.99
N HIS A 115 3.73 -14.50 3.98
CA HIS A 115 5.13 -14.91 4.13
C HIS A 115 6.03 -14.57 2.94
N TYR A 116 5.50 -14.08 1.83
CA TYR A 116 6.24 -13.81 0.59
C TYR A 116 7.49 -12.96 0.81
N LEU A 117 7.42 -11.92 1.65
CA LEU A 117 8.59 -11.09 1.98
C LEU A 117 9.73 -11.92 2.56
N PHE A 118 9.42 -12.89 3.41
CA PHE A 118 10.42 -13.72 4.09
C PHE A 118 10.91 -14.87 3.20
N ASP A 119 10.04 -15.43 2.39
CA ASP A 119 10.39 -16.48 1.43
C ASP A 119 11.37 -15.94 0.38
N GLU A 120 11.20 -14.68 -0.02
CA GLU A 120 12.02 -14.00 -1.02
C GLU A 120 13.23 -13.23 -0.46
N GLY A 121 13.45 -13.24 0.85
CA GLY A 121 14.67 -12.71 1.47
C GLY A 121 14.71 -11.19 1.66
N TYR A 122 13.56 -10.52 1.78
CA TYR A 122 13.51 -9.08 2.05
C TYR A 122 13.91 -8.76 3.49
N THR A 123 14.51 -7.59 3.68
CA THR A 123 14.57 -6.92 5.00
C THR A 123 13.35 -6.02 5.13
N TYR A 124 12.73 -6.00 6.30
CA TYR A 124 11.49 -5.26 6.52
C TYR A 124 11.61 -4.41 7.77
N VAL A 125 11.15 -3.17 7.71
CA VAL A 125 10.99 -2.31 8.87
C VAL A 125 9.60 -1.68 8.86
N SER A 126 8.89 -1.76 9.97
CA SER A 126 7.71 -0.95 10.23
C SER A 126 8.05 0.09 11.30
N ILE A 127 7.71 1.33 11.04
CA ILE A 127 8.04 2.44 11.92
C ILE A 127 6.79 3.28 12.20
N GLN A 128 6.66 3.68 13.46
CA GLN A 128 5.61 4.63 13.88
C GLN A 128 6.01 6.04 13.43
N TRP A 129 5.09 6.73 12.80
CA TRP A 129 5.36 8.05 12.22
C TRP A 129 4.27 9.09 12.51
N ASP A 130 3.04 8.66 12.81
CA ASP A 130 1.90 9.56 13.01
C ASP A 130 1.62 9.80 14.50
N LYS A 131 2.10 10.93 15.02
CA LYS A 131 1.86 11.39 16.38
C LYS A 131 0.37 11.69 16.67
N ALA A 132 -0.35 12.18 15.67
CA ALA A 132 -1.71 12.66 15.86
C ALA A 132 -2.70 11.60 16.31
N VAL A 133 -2.55 10.41 15.79
CA VAL A 133 -3.42 9.30 16.18
C VAL A 133 -3.23 8.95 17.65
N THR A 134 -1.98 8.95 18.12
CA THR A 134 -1.67 8.73 19.54
C THR A 134 -2.23 9.83 20.44
N GLU A 135 -2.21 11.07 19.99
CA GLU A 135 -2.77 12.19 20.74
C GLU A 135 -4.30 12.15 20.83
N ILE A 136 -4.98 11.70 19.78
CA ILE A 136 -6.44 11.61 19.73
C ILE A 136 -6.98 10.47 20.57
N PHE A 137 -6.37 9.29 20.47
CA PHE A 137 -6.87 8.07 21.09
C PHE A 137 -6.17 7.70 22.41
N GLY A 138 -5.15 8.45 22.80
CA GLY A 138 -4.33 8.17 23.98
C GLY A 138 -3.27 7.09 23.73
N PRO A 139 -2.45 6.78 24.73
CA PRO A 139 -1.46 5.72 24.63
C PRO A 139 -2.16 4.38 24.46
N THR A 140 -1.69 3.59 23.49
CA THR A 140 -2.18 2.22 23.30
C THR A 140 -1.93 1.38 24.55
N ALA A 141 -2.87 0.52 24.92
CA ALA A 141 -2.67 -0.45 25.99
C ALA A 141 -1.44 -1.35 25.69
N PRO A 142 -0.68 -1.76 26.69
CA PRO A 142 0.44 -2.66 26.48
C PRO A 142 -0.05 -3.95 25.83
N VAL A 143 0.58 -4.29 24.73
CA VAL A 143 0.50 -5.66 24.23
C VAL A 143 1.49 -6.45 25.06
N ASP A 144 1.03 -7.54 25.71
CA ASP A 144 1.81 -8.33 26.64
C ASP A 144 3.26 -8.58 26.13
N GLY A 145 4.22 -8.00 26.86
CA GLY A 145 5.64 -8.23 26.67
C GLY A 145 6.38 -7.31 25.71
N LEU A 146 5.73 -6.34 25.05
CA LEU A 146 6.40 -5.39 24.17
C LEU A 146 6.31 -3.95 24.70
N PRO A 147 7.41 -3.19 24.74
CA PRO A 147 7.43 -1.84 25.31
C PRO A 147 6.79 -0.77 24.39
N HIS A 148 5.77 -1.12 23.62
CA HIS A 148 5.17 -0.26 22.61
C HIS A 148 4.35 0.93 23.16
N ASN A 149 4.37 1.16 24.47
CA ASN A 149 3.41 2.00 25.14
C ASN A 149 3.75 3.47 25.22
N HIS A 150 4.92 3.85 24.77
CA HIS A 150 5.35 5.24 24.90
C HIS A 150 5.89 5.73 23.57
N LEU A 151 4.98 6.13 22.69
CA LEU A 151 5.32 6.98 21.58
C LEU A 151 5.76 8.34 22.14
N VAL A 152 7.00 8.42 22.56
CA VAL A 152 7.59 9.69 22.97
C VAL A 152 8.09 10.38 21.70
N TYR A 153 7.21 11.06 21.05
CA TYR A 153 7.58 11.95 19.95
C TYR A 153 8.16 13.23 20.53
N GLY A 154 9.30 13.32 21.04
CA GLY A 154 9.98 14.52 21.50
C GLY A 154 9.31 15.86 21.16
N SER A 155 10.03 16.76 20.54
CA SER A 155 9.53 18.05 20.07
C SER A 155 9.05 18.05 18.62
N ILE A 156 8.60 16.90 18.09
CA ILE A 156 8.14 16.80 16.70
C ILE A 156 6.83 17.56 16.53
N ASP A 157 6.84 18.57 15.67
CA ASP A 157 5.63 19.11 15.10
C ASP A 157 5.09 18.14 14.04
N ARG A 158 3.78 17.99 14.07
CA ARG A 158 3.00 16.94 13.47
C ARG A 158 3.24 16.74 11.97
N SER A 159 3.46 17.80 11.23
CA SER A 159 3.32 17.80 9.80
C SER A 159 4.64 17.78 9.05
N ALA A 160 5.62 18.53 9.51
CA ALA A 160 6.87 18.69 8.77
C ALA A 160 7.87 17.57 9.03
N ASP A 161 7.85 17.00 10.23
CA ASP A 161 8.89 16.07 10.69
C ASP A 161 8.53 14.59 10.46
N ALA A 162 7.25 14.25 10.26
CA ALA A 162 6.78 12.87 10.11
C ALA A 162 7.38 12.17 8.88
N TRP A 163 7.46 12.85 7.75
CA TRP A 163 8.06 12.29 6.53
C TRP A 163 9.56 12.06 6.67
N GLU A 164 10.24 12.88 7.46
CA GLU A 164 11.67 12.68 7.74
C GLU A 164 11.93 11.40 8.55
N ILE A 165 11.06 11.05 9.48
CA ILE A 165 11.12 9.75 10.19
C ILE A 165 11.07 8.59 9.21
N LEU A 166 10.19 8.69 8.20
CA LEU A 166 10.03 7.65 7.18
C LEU A 166 11.24 7.59 6.23
N LEU A 167 11.81 8.74 5.87
CA LEU A 167 13.05 8.80 5.09
C LEU A 167 14.23 8.24 5.90
N ASP A 168 14.30 8.53 7.19
CA ASP A 168 15.34 8.01 8.08
C ASP A 168 15.25 6.48 8.24
N ALA A 169 14.04 5.91 8.26
CA ALA A 169 13.88 4.46 8.24
C ALA A 169 14.50 3.82 7.00
N ALA A 170 14.37 4.48 5.84
CA ALA A 170 15.02 4.02 4.61
C ALA A 170 16.55 4.17 4.67
N ARG A 171 17.05 5.27 5.21
CA ARG A 171 18.49 5.49 5.42
C ARG A 171 19.08 4.44 6.37
N LEU A 172 18.36 4.08 7.45
CA LEU A 172 18.77 3.03 8.39
C LEU A 172 18.94 1.67 7.69
N LEU A 173 18.09 1.33 6.73
CA LEU A 173 18.24 0.09 5.99
C LEU A 173 19.42 0.12 5.00
N LYS A 174 19.72 1.29 4.42
CA LYS A 174 20.87 1.47 3.52
C LYS A 174 22.20 1.52 4.29
N ASP A 175 22.20 2.11 5.47
CA ASP A 175 23.37 2.19 6.37
C ASP A 175 23.01 1.75 7.79
N PRO A 176 23.09 0.45 8.11
CA PRO A 176 22.80 -0.06 9.44
C PRO A 176 23.97 0.11 10.43
N SER A 177 24.97 0.93 10.15
CA SER A 177 26.13 1.18 11.04
C SER A 177 25.71 1.71 12.42
N LEU A 178 24.54 2.35 12.50
CA LEU A 178 23.93 2.82 13.74
C LEU A 178 23.25 1.71 14.56
N TYR A 179 23.11 0.52 13.99
CA TYR A 179 22.57 -0.62 14.72
C TYR A 179 23.63 -1.17 15.69
N PRO A 180 23.34 -1.28 16.99
CA PRO A 180 24.37 -1.51 18.00
C PRO A 180 24.95 -2.93 18.03
N ASP A 181 24.31 -3.88 17.34
CA ASP A 181 24.72 -5.27 17.31
C ASP A 181 25.49 -5.59 16.01
N SER A 182 26.67 -6.19 16.14
CA SER A 182 27.46 -6.69 15.01
C SER A 182 26.75 -7.78 14.19
N ASN A 183 25.74 -8.43 14.76
CA ASN A 183 24.85 -9.39 14.08
C ASN A 183 23.58 -8.72 13.54
N GLY A 184 23.55 -7.41 13.46
CA GLY A 184 22.44 -6.61 12.91
C GLY A 184 22.15 -6.87 11.43
N PRO A 185 21.20 -6.13 10.85
CA PRO A 185 20.84 -6.27 9.45
C PRO A 185 22.04 -5.93 8.56
N ARG A 186 22.11 -6.57 7.40
CA ARG A 186 23.06 -6.19 6.35
C ARG A 186 22.53 -4.98 5.59
N PRO A 187 23.41 -4.10 5.07
CA PRO A 187 23.01 -3.01 4.19
C PRO A 187 22.20 -3.54 3.00
N VAL A 188 21.10 -2.88 2.69
CA VAL A 188 20.31 -3.16 1.48
C VAL A 188 20.76 -2.26 0.34
N GLU A 189 20.58 -2.72 -0.90
CA GLU A 189 20.92 -1.95 -2.11
C GLU A 189 19.73 -1.15 -2.62
N THR A 190 18.53 -1.66 -2.35
CA THR A 190 17.29 -1.08 -2.81
C THR A 190 16.33 -0.96 -1.63
N VAL A 191 15.71 0.19 -1.46
CA VAL A 191 14.68 0.42 -0.44
C VAL A 191 13.37 0.82 -1.10
N LEU A 192 12.33 0.09 -0.78
CA LEU A 192 10.97 0.33 -1.23
C LEU A 192 10.16 0.89 -0.07
N SER A 193 9.33 1.89 -0.30
CA SER A 193 8.27 2.24 0.62
C SER A 193 7.02 1.41 0.30
N SER A 194 6.29 1.02 1.32
CA SER A 194 5.01 0.35 1.19
C SER A 194 4.03 0.94 2.19
N GLY A 195 2.83 1.27 1.76
CA GLY A 195 1.81 1.84 2.63
C GLY A 195 0.43 1.40 2.19
N TYR A 196 -0.42 1.10 3.16
CA TYR A 196 -1.79 0.69 2.98
C TYR A 196 -2.73 1.75 3.57
N SER A 197 -3.79 2.12 2.85
CA SER A 197 -4.80 3.06 3.34
C SER A 197 -4.17 4.37 3.84
N GLN A 198 -4.12 4.63 5.14
CA GLN A 198 -3.50 5.82 5.73
C GLN A 198 -2.03 5.98 5.31
N GLY A 199 -1.24 4.92 5.39
CA GLY A 199 0.17 4.94 4.95
C GLY A 199 0.31 5.23 3.45
N ALA A 200 -0.63 4.75 2.63
CA ALA A 200 -0.69 5.07 1.22
C ALA A 200 -1.00 6.56 0.97
N GLY A 201 -1.90 7.15 1.77
CA GLY A 201 -2.19 8.58 1.71
C GLY A 201 -0.96 9.45 2.03
N ALA A 202 -0.17 9.04 3.00
CA ALA A 202 1.10 9.71 3.31
C ALA A 202 2.14 9.57 2.18
N GLN A 203 2.20 8.41 1.50
CA GLN A 203 3.06 8.24 0.33
C GLN A 203 2.63 9.14 -0.84
N LEU A 204 1.31 9.28 -1.07
CA LEU A 204 0.81 10.19 -2.11
C LEU A 204 1.18 11.64 -1.81
N GLU A 205 1.12 12.07 -0.54
CA GLU A 205 1.56 13.39 -0.12
C GLU A 205 3.05 13.58 -0.35
N LEU A 206 3.90 12.62 0.06
CA LEU A 206 5.34 12.67 -0.18
C LEU A 206 5.65 12.88 -1.67
N LEU A 207 4.94 12.17 -2.55
CA LEU A 207 5.12 12.29 -3.99
C LEU A 207 4.59 13.62 -4.53
N ALA A 208 3.40 14.07 -4.09
CA ALA A 208 2.75 15.28 -4.56
C ALA A 208 3.56 16.53 -4.19
N GLU A 209 4.09 16.59 -2.99
CA GLU A 209 4.88 17.71 -2.47
C GLU A 209 6.39 17.58 -2.76
N GLY A 210 6.83 16.44 -3.34
CA GLY A 210 8.25 16.22 -3.67
C GLY A 210 9.15 16.18 -2.43
N LEU A 211 8.67 15.53 -1.34
CA LEU A 211 9.37 15.52 -0.05
C LEU A 211 10.54 14.53 0.00
N ASP A 212 10.78 13.76 -1.05
CA ASP A 212 11.98 12.94 -1.23
C ASP A 212 12.84 13.44 -2.41
N PRO A 213 13.44 14.64 -2.30
CA PRO A 213 14.20 15.24 -3.40
C PRO A 213 15.48 14.48 -3.73
N HIS A 214 15.98 13.67 -2.82
CA HIS A 214 17.19 12.87 -2.97
C HIS A 214 16.94 11.42 -3.37
N LEU A 215 15.66 11.05 -3.61
CA LEU A 215 15.24 9.70 -3.96
C LEU A 215 15.81 8.66 -2.99
N VAL A 216 15.59 8.89 -1.70
CA VAL A 216 16.00 7.97 -0.63
C VAL A 216 15.31 6.62 -0.82
N TYR A 217 14.04 6.65 -1.25
CA TYR A 217 13.33 5.47 -1.72
C TYR A 217 13.60 5.20 -3.21
N ASP A 218 13.91 3.95 -3.52
CA ASP A 218 14.13 3.49 -4.89
C ASP A 218 12.81 3.13 -5.59
N GLY A 219 11.70 3.00 -4.85
CA GLY A 219 10.37 2.73 -5.39
C GLY A 219 9.27 2.78 -4.34
N HIS A 220 8.03 2.95 -4.80
CA HIS A 220 6.85 3.09 -3.94
C HIS A 220 5.76 2.09 -4.30
N LEU A 221 5.29 1.32 -3.31
CA LEU A 221 4.11 0.46 -3.40
C LEU A 221 2.97 1.10 -2.59
N ILE A 222 2.00 1.67 -3.28
CA ILE A 222 0.86 2.39 -2.70
C ILE A 222 -0.35 1.49 -2.76
N GLN A 223 -0.96 1.16 -1.61
CA GLN A 223 -1.95 0.11 -1.53
C GLN A 223 -3.28 0.62 -0.97
N MET A 224 -4.37 0.28 -1.64
CA MET A 224 -5.73 0.45 -1.17
C MET A 224 -6.05 1.90 -0.75
N ILE A 225 -5.99 2.83 -1.71
CA ILE A 225 -6.31 4.24 -1.46
C ILE A 225 -6.93 4.89 -2.69
N GLY A 226 -7.85 5.84 -2.45
CA GLY A 226 -8.21 6.85 -3.44
C GLY A 226 -7.20 8.00 -3.47
N LEU A 227 -7.51 9.06 -4.19
CA LEU A 227 -6.70 10.28 -4.16
C LEU A 227 -6.99 11.06 -2.87
N ALA A 228 -6.37 10.62 -1.80
CA ALA A 228 -6.50 11.16 -0.47
C ALA A 228 -5.12 11.31 0.16
N CYS A 229 -4.68 12.54 0.38
CA CYS A 229 -3.39 12.88 0.96
C CYS A 229 -3.53 13.37 2.39
N PHE A 230 -2.51 13.14 3.18
CA PHE A 230 -2.36 13.82 4.47
C PHE A 230 -1.95 15.27 4.22
N LYS A 231 -2.78 16.21 4.62
CA LYS A 231 -2.39 17.63 4.54
C LYS A 231 -1.38 17.97 5.61
N ARG A 232 -0.33 18.69 5.21
CA ARG A 232 0.70 19.24 6.10
C ARG A 232 0.20 20.41 6.97
N ASP A 233 -1.00 20.92 6.74
CA ASP A 233 -1.50 22.10 7.45
C ASP A 233 -1.79 21.80 8.90
N ASP A 234 -1.11 22.49 9.79
CA ASP A 234 -1.12 22.40 11.26
C ASP A 234 -2.47 22.71 11.94
N VAL A 235 -3.52 22.89 11.16
CA VAL A 235 -4.72 23.60 11.63
C VAL A 235 -5.79 22.68 12.21
N ALA A 236 -5.68 21.36 12.07
CA ALA A 236 -6.73 20.49 12.61
C ALA A 236 -6.18 19.23 13.27
N PRO A 237 -6.30 19.11 14.60
CA PRO A 237 -6.04 17.88 15.32
C PRO A 237 -7.17 16.85 15.14
N HIS A 238 -7.83 16.81 13.99
CA HIS A 238 -9.05 16.04 13.84
C HIS A 238 -9.00 15.10 12.66
N PHE A 239 -9.88 14.13 12.66
CA PHE A 239 -10.19 13.14 11.63
C PHE A 239 -10.32 13.66 10.18
N GLY A 240 -10.04 14.92 9.90
CA GLY A 240 -9.86 15.48 8.57
C GLY A 240 -8.54 15.07 7.93
N PHE A 241 -8.27 13.77 7.94
CA PHE A 241 -7.00 13.19 7.56
C PHE A 241 -6.64 13.37 6.11
N PHE A 242 -7.61 13.62 5.26
CA PHE A 242 -7.43 13.54 3.85
C PHE A 242 -7.94 14.80 3.18
N GLY A 243 -7.05 15.49 2.53
CA GLY A 243 -7.38 16.54 1.58
C GLY A 243 -7.20 16.04 0.15
N ASP A 244 -7.58 16.87 -0.80
CA ASP A 244 -7.16 16.67 -2.18
C ASP A 244 -5.64 16.74 -2.25
N CYS A 245 -5.01 15.75 -2.85
CA CYS A 245 -3.61 15.82 -3.18
C CYS A 245 -3.36 16.96 -4.16
N SER A 246 -2.24 17.64 -4.05
CA SER A 246 -1.68 18.43 -5.14
C SER A 246 -1.58 17.56 -6.38
N PRO A 247 -1.52 18.13 -7.59
CA PRO A 247 -1.36 17.32 -8.79
C PRO A 247 -0.20 16.36 -8.62
N LEU A 248 -0.46 15.07 -8.77
CA LEU A 248 0.58 14.05 -8.71
C LEU A 248 1.69 14.37 -9.74
N PRO A 249 2.96 14.06 -9.45
CA PRO A 249 4.05 14.34 -10.34
C PRO A 249 3.84 13.64 -11.69
N ARG A 250 4.03 14.36 -12.80
CA ARG A 250 3.79 13.82 -14.16
C ARG A 250 5.06 13.70 -15.00
N ASN A 251 6.21 13.93 -14.43
CA ASN A 251 7.44 14.13 -15.19
C ASN A 251 8.50 13.04 -14.98
N GLY A 252 8.15 11.91 -14.35
CA GLY A 252 9.11 10.83 -14.06
C GLY A 252 10.28 11.26 -13.16
N ARG A 253 10.15 12.36 -12.41
CA ARG A 253 11.17 12.85 -11.47
C ARG A 253 11.08 12.21 -10.08
N HIS A 254 10.34 11.16 -9.96
CA HIS A 254 10.20 10.35 -8.74
C HIS A 254 10.64 8.91 -9.03
N ALA A 255 10.91 8.18 -7.99
CA ALA A 255 11.15 6.75 -8.06
C ALA A 255 9.94 6.01 -8.68
N PRO A 256 10.11 4.81 -9.25
CA PRO A 256 9.02 3.99 -9.76
C PRO A 256 7.89 3.79 -8.75
N VAL A 257 6.65 3.90 -9.20
CA VAL A 257 5.43 3.79 -8.39
C VAL A 257 4.52 2.69 -8.93
N ILE A 258 4.07 1.81 -8.05
CA ILE A 258 2.94 0.91 -8.34
C ILE A 258 1.81 1.20 -7.34
N VAL A 259 0.65 1.57 -7.87
CA VAL A 259 -0.59 1.79 -7.11
C VAL A 259 -1.49 0.57 -7.24
N LEU A 260 -1.99 0.09 -6.12
CA LEU A 260 -3.01 -0.95 -6.05
C LEU A 260 -4.29 -0.35 -5.49
N ALA A 261 -5.37 -0.41 -6.25
CA ALA A 261 -6.68 0.09 -5.85
C ALA A 261 -7.73 -0.99 -6.03
N THR A 262 -8.80 -0.92 -5.26
CA THR A 262 -9.92 -1.87 -5.31
C THR A 262 -11.20 -1.22 -5.80
N GLU A 263 -12.25 -1.99 -5.98
CA GLU A 263 -13.57 -1.43 -6.28
C GLU A 263 -14.04 -0.47 -5.21
N SER A 264 -13.75 -0.76 -3.93
CA SER A 264 -14.07 0.16 -2.83
C SER A 264 -13.37 1.51 -2.97
N ASP A 265 -12.09 1.51 -3.32
CA ASP A 265 -11.28 2.74 -3.42
C ASP A 265 -11.77 3.67 -4.55
N MET A 266 -12.53 3.11 -5.50
CA MET A 266 -13.18 3.91 -6.53
C MET A 266 -14.39 4.68 -6.02
N VAL A 267 -15.01 4.24 -4.92
CA VAL A 267 -16.31 4.77 -4.45
C VAL A 267 -16.31 5.28 -3.01
N ILE A 268 -15.39 4.82 -2.15
CA ILE A 268 -15.35 5.18 -0.72
C ILE A 268 -15.02 6.66 -0.51
N PHE A 269 -14.00 7.17 -1.18
CA PHE A 269 -13.47 8.52 -1.00
C PHE A 269 -14.32 9.56 -1.73
N HIS A 270 -15.62 9.39 -1.67
CA HIS A 270 -16.56 10.34 -2.24
C HIS A 270 -17.08 11.30 -1.15
N PRO A 271 -17.27 12.61 -1.43
CA PRO A 271 -17.78 13.57 -0.46
C PRO A 271 -19.10 13.18 0.21
N THR A 272 -19.95 12.42 -0.48
CA THR A 272 -21.23 11.92 0.08
C THR A 272 -21.07 10.67 0.95
N VAL A 273 -19.90 10.04 0.94
CA VAL A 273 -19.62 8.78 1.67
C VAL A 273 -18.76 9.06 2.89
N LEU A 274 -17.51 9.46 2.70
CA LEU A 274 -16.59 9.78 3.80
C LEU A 274 -16.32 11.28 3.95
N GLY A 275 -16.76 12.11 3.01
CA GLY A 275 -16.65 13.56 3.07
C GLY A 275 -15.25 14.12 2.76
N PHE A 276 -14.31 13.30 2.33
CA PHE A 276 -12.94 13.72 2.03
C PHE A 276 -12.32 12.88 0.89
N GLY A 277 -11.29 13.45 0.23
CA GLY A 277 -10.55 12.80 -0.84
C GLY A 277 -11.36 12.63 -2.14
N LYS A 278 -10.75 11.95 -3.08
CA LYS A 278 -11.34 11.60 -4.38
C LYS A 278 -11.15 10.12 -4.68
N SER A 279 -11.99 9.59 -5.55
CA SER A 279 -11.89 8.24 -6.09
C SER A 279 -10.45 7.90 -6.54
N ALA A 280 -10.05 6.64 -6.40
CA ALA A 280 -8.81 6.12 -6.98
C ALA A 280 -8.72 6.31 -8.51
N PHE A 281 -9.80 6.69 -9.18
CA PHE A 281 -9.75 7.14 -10.57
C PHE A 281 -8.75 8.31 -10.76
N PHE A 282 -8.66 9.21 -9.80
CA PHE A 282 -7.81 10.40 -9.88
C PHE A 282 -6.33 10.11 -9.56
N THR A 283 -6.00 8.91 -9.06
CA THR A 283 -4.59 8.47 -8.92
C THR A 283 -4.03 7.92 -10.24
N ARG A 284 -4.86 7.76 -11.28
CA ARG A 284 -4.41 7.31 -12.60
C ARG A 284 -3.46 8.32 -13.23
N ASN A 285 -2.27 7.85 -13.59
CA ASN A 285 -1.24 8.67 -14.22
C ASN A 285 -0.68 7.99 -15.48
N PRO A 286 -1.51 7.85 -16.54
CA PRO A 286 -1.17 7.04 -17.71
C PRO A 286 -0.04 7.61 -18.56
N THR A 287 0.27 8.88 -18.41
CA THR A 287 1.33 9.57 -19.17
C THR A 287 2.70 9.50 -18.51
N ASP A 288 2.78 9.06 -17.25
CA ASP A 288 4.04 8.95 -16.53
C ASP A 288 4.65 7.55 -16.74
N PRO A 289 5.86 7.45 -17.31
CA PRO A 289 6.50 6.16 -17.56
C PRO A 289 6.86 5.41 -16.27
N ASN A 290 7.04 6.15 -15.15
CA ASN A 290 7.38 5.59 -13.85
C ASN A 290 6.16 5.29 -12.97
N TRP A 291 4.95 5.30 -13.53
CA TRP A 291 3.71 5.05 -12.80
C TRP A 291 2.95 3.86 -13.37
N ARG A 292 2.57 2.94 -12.50
CA ARG A 292 1.65 1.84 -12.83
C ARG A 292 0.52 1.81 -11.81
N GLN A 293 -0.69 1.47 -12.27
CA GLN A 293 -1.84 1.28 -11.39
C GLN A 293 -2.59 0.02 -11.78
N TYR A 294 -2.84 -0.84 -10.80
CA TYR A 294 -3.61 -2.05 -10.95
C TYR A 294 -4.88 -1.93 -10.11
N GLU A 295 -6.02 -1.84 -10.77
CA GLU A 295 -7.32 -1.79 -10.13
C GLU A 295 -7.89 -3.21 -10.08
N ILE A 296 -8.19 -3.71 -8.87
CA ILE A 296 -8.48 -5.12 -8.61
C ILE A 296 -9.97 -5.31 -8.41
N ALA A 297 -10.62 -6.06 -9.31
CA ALA A 297 -12.06 -6.28 -9.31
C ALA A 297 -12.50 -7.27 -8.22
N GLY A 298 -13.73 -7.08 -7.71
CA GLY A 298 -14.35 -7.92 -6.70
C GLY A 298 -13.77 -7.82 -5.30
N ILE A 299 -12.91 -6.83 -5.06
CA ILE A 299 -12.20 -6.64 -3.79
C ILE A 299 -12.72 -5.39 -3.11
N SER A 300 -12.96 -5.49 -1.80
CA SER A 300 -13.22 -4.35 -0.92
C SER A 300 -11.93 -3.77 -0.34
N HIS A 301 -12.03 -2.61 0.33
CA HIS A 301 -10.88 -1.98 0.98
C HIS A 301 -10.31 -2.84 2.11
N LEU A 302 -11.18 -3.51 2.89
CA LEU A 302 -10.79 -4.44 3.95
C LEU A 302 -11.47 -5.80 3.74
N PRO A 303 -10.98 -6.62 2.78
CA PRO A 303 -11.53 -7.94 2.57
C PRO A 303 -11.12 -8.89 3.72
N GLU A 304 -11.90 -9.94 3.94
CA GLU A 304 -11.69 -10.91 5.02
C GLU A 304 -10.27 -11.52 5.04
N PRO A 305 -9.66 -11.89 3.90
CA PRO A 305 -8.29 -12.44 3.90
C PRO A 305 -7.20 -11.47 4.37
N ILE A 306 -7.46 -10.15 4.35
CA ILE A 306 -6.54 -9.13 4.86
C ILE A 306 -6.85 -8.84 6.32
N LEU A 307 -8.13 -8.60 6.66
CA LEU A 307 -8.56 -8.30 8.01
C LEU A 307 -9.92 -8.96 8.31
N PRO A 308 -9.91 -10.13 8.98
CA PRO A 308 -11.15 -10.79 9.37
C PRO A 308 -11.82 -9.99 10.49
N LEU A 309 -12.93 -9.33 10.17
CA LEU A 309 -13.73 -8.57 11.13
C LEU A 309 -14.78 -9.41 11.86
N GLY A 310 -14.90 -10.70 11.51
CA GLY A 310 -15.93 -11.58 12.04
C GLY A 310 -17.35 -11.22 11.59
N LEU A 311 -17.47 -10.44 10.52
CA LEU A 311 -18.75 -10.02 9.98
C LEU A 311 -19.37 -11.13 9.12
N PRO A 312 -20.68 -11.36 9.23
CA PRO A 312 -21.36 -12.25 8.32
C PRO A 312 -21.24 -11.70 6.88
N ASN A 313 -20.87 -12.58 5.96
CA ASN A 313 -20.75 -12.25 4.54
C ASN A 313 -19.73 -11.14 4.21
N GLN A 314 -18.68 -10.95 5.02
CA GLN A 314 -17.58 -10.06 4.66
C GLN A 314 -17.02 -10.44 3.28
N ASN A 315 -16.53 -9.48 2.52
CA ASN A 315 -15.93 -9.74 1.21
C ASN A 315 -14.75 -10.73 1.35
N THR A 316 -14.83 -11.86 0.69
CA THR A 316 -13.85 -12.96 0.73
C THR A 316 -12.83 -12.91 -0.39
N GLY A 317 -12.88 -11.87 -1.24
CA GLY A 317 -11.92 -11.69 -2.32
C GLY A 317 -10.50 -11.54 -1.79
N ASP A 318 -9.57 -12.32 -2.32
CA ASP A 318 -8.17 -12.30 -1.88
C ASP A 318 -7.27 -11.51 -2.85
N PRO A 319 -6.84 -10.28 -2.52
CA PRO A 319 -5.97 -9.48 -3.38
C PRO A 319 -4.49 -9.86 -3.28
N ARG A 320 -4.08 -10.67 -2.31
CA ARG A 320 -2.67 -10.98 -2.01
C ARG A 320 -1.86 -11.47 -3.20
N PRO A 321 -2.39 -12.28 -4.15
CA PRO A 321 -1.67 -12.65 -5.36
C PRO A 321 -1.20 -11.45 -6.19
N VAL A 322 -2.03 -10.41 -6.29
CA VAL A 322 -1.68 -9.18 -7.03
C VAL A 322 -0.68 -8.34 -6.26
N PHE A 323 -0.79 -8.28 -4.94
CA PHE A 323 0.15 -7.55 -4.08
C PHE A 323 1.56 -8.13 -4.15
N ARG A 324 1.68 -9.47 -4.07
CA ARG A 324 2.97 -10.15 -4.20
C ARG A 324 3.61 -9.90 -5.56
N ALA A 325 2.84 -10.02 -6.63
CA ALA A 325 3.33 -9.73 -7.98
C ALA A 325 3.71 -8.26 -8.17
N ALA A 326 2.96 -7.33 -7.59
CA ALA A 326 3.28 -5.90 -7.64
C ALA A 326 4.61 -5.60 -6.92
N LEU A 327 4.84 -6.18 -5.74
CA LEU A 327 6.10 -6.04 -5.01
C LEU A 327 7.28 -6.64 -5.78
N GLU A 328 7.11 -7.82 -6.36
CA GLU A 328 8.12 -8.45 -7.21
C GLU A 328 8.45 -7.59 -8.43
N ASN A 329 7.42 -7.11 -9.12
CA ASN A 329 7.56 -6.25 -10.29
C ASN A 329 8.25 -4.93 -9.94
N LEU A 330 7.89 -4.30 -8.84
CA LEU A 330 8.53 -3.07 -8.37
C LEU A 330 10.00 -3.32 -8.04
N THR A 331 10.31 -4.41 -7.34
CA THR A 331 11.68 -4.81 -7.03
C THR A 331 12.53 -5.01 -8.29
N ARG A 332 11.99 -5.70 -9.28
CA ARG A 332 12.68 -5.92 -10.55
C ARG A 332 12.84 -4.64 -11.36
N TRP A 333 11.87 -3.76 -11.27
CA TRP A 333 11.89 -2.47 -11.97
C TRP A 333 12.98 -1.56 -11.40
N THR A 334 13.01 -1.40 -10.07
CA THR A 334 14.01 -0.55 -9.39
C THR A 334 15.45 -1.09 -9.57
N LYS A 335 15.63 -2.41 -9.61
CA LYS A 335 16.92 -3.04 -9.91
C LYS A 335 17.33 -2.98 -11.39
N GLY A 336 16.48 -2.45 -12.26
CA GLY A 336 16.76 -2.43 -13.71
C GLY A 336 16.83 -3.81 -14.37
N THR A 337 16.40 -4.87 -13.67
CA THR A 337 16.45 -6.25 -14.18
C THR A 337 15.27 -6.58 -15.11
N HIS A 338 14.26 -5.73 -15.12
CA HIS A 338 13.06 -5.87 -15.94
C HIS A 338 13.15 -4.97 -17.19
N ARG A 339 13.76 -5.47 -18.27
CA ARG A 339 13.97 -4.69 -19.51
C ARG A 339 12.69 -4.12 -20.12
N ALA A 340 11.56 -4.80 -19.98
CA ALA A 340 10.26 -4.36 -20.49
C ALA A 340 9.47 -3.52 -19.49
N GLY A 341 9.98 -3.31 -18.28
CA GLY A 341 9.24 -2.72 -17.17
C GLY A 341 8.17 -3.67 -16.60
N PRO A 342 7.43 -3.26 -15.56
CA PRO A 342 6.33 -4.03 -15.01
C PRO A 342 5.15 -4.10 -15.99
N PRO A 343 4.17 -4.99 -15.76
CA PRO A 343 2.93 -5.04 -16.55
C PRO A 343 2.30 -3.66 -16.71
N PRO A 344 1.63 -3.38 -17.85
CA PRO A 344 0.95 -2.10 -18.04
C PRO A 344 -0.17 -1.90 -17.03
N SER A 345 -0.50 -0.65 -16.73
CA SER A 345 -1.65 -0.32 -15.88
C SER A 345 -2.92 -0.99 -16.35
N ARG A 346 -3.78 -1.36 -15.39
CA ARG A 346 -5.09 -1.97 -15.64
C ARG A 346 -6.15 -1.19 -14.89
N TYR A 347 -7.03 -0.56 -15.64
CA TYR A 347 -8.08 0.31 -15.12
C TYR A 347 -9.45 -0.32 -15.25
N PHE A 348 -10.33 -0.02 -14.31
CA PHE A 348 -11.76 -0.27 -14.47
C PHE A 348 -12.35 0.56 -15.61
N SER A 349 -13.32 -0.01 -16.27
CA SER A 349 -14.15 0.69 -17.25
C SER A 349 -15.16 1.55 -16.50
N GLY A 350 -15.26 2.80 -16.87
CA GLY A 350 -16.17 3.76 -16.26
C GLY A 350 -15.74 5.19 -16.55
N SER A 351 -16.47 6.13 -15.99
CA SER A 351 -16.22 7.57 -16.10
C SER A 351 -16.50 8.24 -14.77
N VAL A 352 -16.14 9.48 -14.63
CA VAL A 352 -16.57 10.32 -13.50
C VAL A 352 -17.74 11.19 -13.94
N ASP A 353 -18.70 11.39 -13.05
CA ASP A 353 -19.81 12.30 -13.26
C ASP A 353 -19.44 13.77 -12.97
N ALA A 354 -20.42 14.67 -13.03
CA ALA A 354 -20.23 16.10 -12.78
C ALA A 354 -19.84 16.44 -11.33
N ASN A 355 -19.94 15.49 -10.39
CA ASN A 355 -19.58 15.62 -8.99
C ASN A 355 -18.28 14.89 -8.64
N ASP A 356 -17.48 14.53 -9.65
CA ASP A 356 -16.26 13.74 -9.49
C ASP A 356 -16.50 12.31 -8.92
N VAL A 357 -17.71 11.77 -9.03
CA VAL A 357 -18.06 10.39 -8.63
C VAL A 357 -17.70 9.42 -9.73
N PHE A 358 -16.96 8.36 -9.40
CA PHE A 358 -16.74 7.29 -10.36
C PHE A 358 -18.00 6.47 -10.59
N VAL A 359 -18.39 6.37 -11.86
CA VAL A 359 -19.53 5.57 -12.32
C VAL A 359 -18.97 4.36 -13.08
N PRO A 360 -18.93 3.17 -12.47
CA PRO A 360 -18.37 1.98 -13.09
C PRO A 360 -19.28 1.40 -14.17
N VAL A 361 -18.67 0.76 -15.16
CA VAL A 361 -19.35 -0.27 -15.95
C VAL A 361 -19.23 -1.58 -15.20
N THR A 362 -20.32 -2.30 -15.00
CA THR A 362 -20.34 -3.59 -14.31
C THR A 362 -20.62 -4.74 -15.28
N ASP A 363 -20.15 -5.93 -14.92
CA ASP A 363 -20.53 -7.17 -15.61
C ASP A 363 -21.90 -7.72 -15.10
N ALA A 364 -22.28 -8.89 -15.58
CA ALA A 364 -23.57 -9.53 -15.22
C ALA A 364 -23.62 -9.95 -13.73
N ASP A 365 -22.48 -10.15 -13.09
CA ASP A 365 -22.38 -10.50 -11.67
C ASP A 365 -22.23 -9.26 -10.76
N GLY A 366 -22.20 -8.05 -11.36
CA GLY A 366 -22.12 -6.78 -10.64
C GLY A 366 -20.70 -6.32 -10.33
N HIS A 367 -19.66 -7.06 -10.73
CA HIS A 367 -18.28 -6.65 -10.56
C HIS A 367 -17.89 -5.56 -11.57
N PHE A 368 -16.96 -4.69 -11.20
CA PHE A 368 -16.47 -3.66 -12.11
C PHE A 368 -15.77 -4.30 -13.32
N ALA A 369 -16.14 -3.86 -14.51
CA ALA A 369 -15.53 -4.31 -15.75
C ALA A 369 -14.13 -3.72 -15.91
N GLY A 370 -13.20 -4.47 -16.50
CA GLY A 370 -11.80 -4.06 -16.64
C GLY A 370 -10.95 -4.39 -15.40
N GLY A 371 -9.85 -3.67 -15.20
CA GLY A 371 -8.95 -3.91 -14.11
C GLY A 371 -8.21 -5.26 -14.17
N VAL A 372 -7.67 -5.69 -13.02
CA VAL A 372 -7.12 -7.03 -12.79
C VAL A 372 -8.21 -7.89 -12.20
N ARG A 373 -8.59 -8.95 -12.89
CA ARG A 373 -9.71 -9.83 -12.53
C ARG A 373 -9.15 -11.21 -12.18
N LEU A 374 -9.12 -11.50 -10.89
CA LEU A 374 -8.69 -12.82 -10.39
C LEU A 374 -9.70 -13.92 -10.79
N PRO A 375 -9.33 -15.21 -10.77
CA PRO A 375 -10.21 -16.30 -11.21
C PRO A 375 -11.58 -16.32 -10.55
N HIS A 376 -11.69 -15.88 -9.29
CA HIS A 376 -12.97 -15.82 -8.56
C HIS A 376 -13.89 -14.64 -8.96
N VAL A 377 -13.43 -13.78 -9.86
CA VAL A 377 -14.20 -12.63 -10.36
C VAL A 377 -14.31 -12.65 -11.88
N GLU A 378 -13.31 -13.21 -12.57
CA GLU A 378 -13.30 -13.28 -14.03
C GLU A 378 -14.39 -14.24 -14.54
N SER A 379 -15.13 -13.83 -15.52
CA SER A 379 -16.15 -14.66 -16.15
C SER A 379 -15.84 -15.01 -17.61
N THR A 380 -15.13 -14.12 -18.31
CA THR A 380 -14.79 -14.32 -19.72
C THR A 380 -13.45 -13.68 -20.10
N LEU A 381 -12.66 -14.40 -20.91
CA LEU A 381 -11.45 -13.86 -21.54
C LEU A 381 -11.59 -14.00 -23.07
N HIS A 382 -11.47 -12.87 -23.77
CA HIS A 382 -11.56 -12.85 -25.23
C HIS A 382 -12.81 -13.55 -25.77
N GLY A 383 -13.96 -13.34 -25.12
CA GLY A 383 -15.25 -13.93 -25.50
C GLY A 383 -15.39 -15.42 -25.19
N ARG A 384 -14.47 -16.02 -24.45
CA ARG A 384 -14.56 -17.43 -24.00
C ARG A 384 -14.67 -17.49 -22.47
N PRO A 385 -15.46 -18.44 -21.93
CA PRO A 385 -15.55 -18.65 -20.50
C PRO A 385 -14.16 -18.87 -19.88
N ALA A 386 -13.84 -18.05 -18.87
CA ALA A 386 -12.59 -18.13 -18.11
C ALA A 386 -12.83 -17.57 -16.70
N GLY A 387 -12.11 -18.10 -15.72
CA GLY A 387 -12.41 -17.80 -14.32
C GLY A 387 -13.70 -18.45 -13.86
N ALA A 388 -13.97 -18.39 -12.58
CA ALA A 388 -15.05 -19.15 -11.98
C ALA A 388 -15.59 -18.45 -10.73
N PRO A 389 -16.36 -17.35 -10.87
CA PRO A 389 -17.02 -16.71 -9.74
C PRO A 389 -17.97 -17.68 -9.02
N LEU A 390 -17.89 -17.71 -7.70
CA LEU A 390 -18.76 -18.51 -6.84
C LEU A 390 -19.87 -17.68 -6.18
N GLY A 391 -19.87 -16.40 -6.44
CA GLY A 391 -20.84 -15.45 -5.88
C GLY A 391 -20.58 -14.03 -6.38
N ARG A 392 -21.31 -13.11 -5.78
CA ARG A 392 -21.23 -11.67 -6.03
C ARG A 392 -20.50 -10.99 -4.89
N HIS A 393 -19.55 -10.16 -5.23
CA HIS A 393 -18.88 -9.26 -4.30
C HIS A 393 -19.46 -7.86 -4.42
N THR A 394 -19.59 -7.16 -3.29
CA THR A 394 -19.91 -5.73 -3.30
C THR A 394 -18.72 -4.96 -2.74
N PRO A 395 -18.42 -3.78 -3.28
CA PRO A 395 -17.29 -2.97 -2.80
C PRO A 395 -17.54 -2.41 -1.40
N LEU A 396 -18.78 -2.14 -1.06
CA LEU A 396 -19.19 -1.56 0.22
C LEU A 396 -20.19 -2.47 0.93
N ASN A 397 -20.14 -2.48 2.27
CA ASN A 397 -21.10 -3.22 3.06
C ASN A 397 -22.40 -2.39 3.22
N PRO A 398 -23.57 -2.93 2.83
CA PRO A 398 -24.83 -2.20 2.91
C PRO A 398 -25.31 -1.93 4.35
N LEU A 399 -24.70 -2.53 5.37
CA LEU A 399 -24.98 -2.19 6.77
C LEU A 399 -24.61 -0.75 7.11
N GLY A 400 -23.86 -0.09 6.22
CA GLY A 400 -23.56 1.33 6.32
C GLY A 400 -22.45 1.65 7.34
N LEU A 401 -22.35 2.93 7.67
CA LEU A 401 -21.44 3.41 8.71
C LEU A 401 -22.00 3.01 10.08
N ASP A 402 -21.43 1.98 10.67
CA ASP A 402 -21.65 1.67 12.07
C ASP A 402 -20.88 2.71 12.92
N PRO A 403 -21.53 3.51 13.76
CA PRO A 403 -20.84 4.48 14.59
C PRO A 403 -19.88 3.84 15.60
N PHE A 404 -20.03 2.56 15.88
CA PHE A 404 -19.14 1.79 16.75
C PHE A 404 -18.03 1.06 15.99
N ASN A 405 -18.19 0.86 14.67
CA ASN A 405 -17.18 0.24 13.82
C ASN A 405 -17.26 0.79 12.38
N PRO A 406 -16.59 1.90 12.09
CA PRO A 406 -16.62 2.51 10.76
C PRO A 406 -15.99 1.62 9.67
N PHE A 407 -15.24 0.59 10.05
CA PHE A 407 -14.59 -0.33 9.10
C PHE A 407 -15.55 -1.37 8.51
N VAL A 408 -16.71 -1.58 9.11
CA VAL A 408 -17.77 -2.44 8.54
C VAL A 408 -18.12 -1.98 7.13
N PHE A 409 -18.29 -0.67 6.95
CA PHE A 409 -18.69 -0.10 5.66
C PHE A 409 -17.70 -0.44 4.53
N ILE A 410 -16.40 -0.39 4.78
CA ILE A 410 -15.34 -0.61 3.80
C ILE A 410 -14.94 -2.08 3.64
N SER A 411 -15.56 -2.98 4.40
CA SER A 411 -15.28 -4.41 4.32
C SER A 411 -15.96 -5.12 3.14
N GLY A 412 -16.94 -4.45 2.50
CA GLY A 412 -17.71 -5.05 1.42
C GLY A 412 -18.49 -6.29 1.84
N THR A 413 -19.15 -6.93 0.89
CA THR A 413 -19.81 -8.23 1.15
C THR A 413 -19.55 -9.25 0.04
N PHE A 414 -19.76 -10.51 0.38
CA PHE A 414 -19.80 -11.62 -0.55
C PHE A 414 -21.12 -12.37 -0.40
N THR A 415 -21.81 -12.66 -1.50
CA THR A 415 -23.01 -13.46 -1.53
C THR A 415 -22.79 -14.62 -2.50
N ARG A 416 -22.71 -15.84 -1.97
CA ARG A 416 -22.54 -17.06 -2.75
C ARG A 416 -23.75 -17.27 -3.67
N PHE A 417 -23.53 -17.76 -4.88
CA PHE A 417 -24.58 -18.20 -5.80
C PHE A 417 -25.32 -19.41 -5.19
N SER A 418 -26.60 -19.60 -5.57
CA SER A 418 -27.33 -20.81 -5.20
C SER A 418 -26.70 -22.05 -5.83
N ASP A 419 -27.01 -23.21 -5.27
CA ASP A 419 -26.49 -24.46 -5.80
C ASP A 419 -26.97 -24.71 -7.24
N GLU A 420 -28.20 -24.31 -7.57
CA GLU A 420 -28.74 -24.40 -8.94
C GLU A 420 -27.95 -23.49 -9.90
N GLU A 421 -27.66 -22.26 -9.49
CA GLU A 421 -26.88 -21.33 -10.30
C GLU A 421 -25.43 -21.82 -10.48
N LEU A 422 -24.83 -22.42 -9.44
CA LEU A 422 -23.49 -23.00 -9.51
C LEU A 422 -23.43 -24.21 -10.45
N LEU A 423 -24.42 -25.10 -10.42
CA LEU A 423 -24.52 -26.25 -11.34
C LEU A 423 -24.75 -25.83 -12.78
N GLU A 424 -25.55 -24.79 -13.00
CA GLU A 424 -25.72 -24.20 -14.36
C GLU A 424 -24.42 -23.61 -14.89
N ARG A 425 -23.67 -22.89 -14.06
CA ARG A 425 -22.39 -22.26 -14.43
C ARG A 425 -21.27 -23.29 -14.60
N TYR A 426 -21.25 -24.31 -13.75
CA TYR A 426 -20.19 -25.32 -13.64
C TYR A 426 -20.79 -26.73 -13.53
N PRO A 427 -21.19 -27.32 -14.66
CA PRO A 427 -21.77 -28.67 -14.68
C PRO A 427 -20.85 -29.79 -14.15
N SER A 428 -19.56 -29.50 -13.97
CA SER A 428 -18.60 -30.43 -13.35
C SER A 428 -17.42 -29.67 -12.73
N ARG A 429 -16.77 -30.26 -11.73
CA ARG A 429 -15.53 -29.79 -11.11
C ARG A 429 -14.45 -29.55 -12.16
N ASP A 430 -14.27 -30.46 -13.10
CA ASP A 430 -13.31 -30.33 -14.17
C ASP A 430 -13.52 -29.06 -15.02
N GLN A 431 -14.77 -28.70 -15.26
CA GLN A 431 -15.08 -27.48 -16.01
C GLN A 431 -14.76 -26.23 -15.17
N TYR A 432 -15.08 -26.24 -13.88
CA TYR A 432 -14.74 -25.20 -12.93
C TYR A 432 -13.21 -25.00 -12.89
N VAL A 433 -12.45 -26.07 -12.61
CA VAL A 433 -10.98 -26.02 -12.55
C VAL A 433 -10.37 -25.52 -13.86
N ARG A 434 -10.82 -26.04 -15.03
CA ARG A 434 -10.33 -25.55 -16.32
C ARG A 434 -10.56 -24.05 -16.54
N ARG A 435 -11.64 -23.48 -16.01
CA ARG A 435 -11.88 -22.02 -16.09
C ARG A 435 -10.91 -21.27 -15.20
N VAL A 436 -10.69 -21.73 -13.95
CA VAL A 436 -9.71 -21.14 -13.03
C VAL A 436 -8.31 -21.20 -13.64
N VAL A 437 -7.88 -22.36 -14.15
CA VAL A 437 -6.56 -22.53 -14.82
C VAL A 437 -6.38 -21.48 -15.91
N ARG A 438 -7.39 -21.32 -16.79
CA ARG A 438 -7.28 -20.37 -17.92
C ARG A 438 -7.12 -18.92 -17.46
N ALA A 439 -7.85 -18.51 -16.43
CA ALA A 439 -7.73 -17.16 -15.87
C ALA A 439 -6.39 -16.96 -15.15
N ALA A 440 -5.98 -17.92 -14.33
CA ALA A 440 -4.72 -17.87 -13.60
C ALA A 440 -3.52 -17.87 -14.55
N ASP A 441 -3.52 -18.72 -15.59
CA ASP A 441 -2.50 -18.75 -16.63
C ASP A 441 -2.37 -17.40 -17.35
N HIS A 442 -3.51 -16.78 -17.68
CA HIS A 442 -3.54 -15.48 -18.34
C HIS A 442 -2.93 -14.39 -17.47
N LEU A 443 -3.25 -14.35 -16.18
CA LEU A 443 -2.71 -13.36 -15.26
C LEU A 443 -1.22 -13.55 -15.01
N SER A 444 -0.79 -14.80 -14.78
CA SER A 444 0.62 -15.13 -14.54
C SER A 444 1.49 -14.85 -15.76
N ALA A 445 1.04 -15.23 -16.96
CA ALA A 445 1.76 -14.95 -18.22
C ALA A 445 1.95 -13.45 -18.48
N ARG A 446 1.09 -12.62 -17.88
CA ARG A 446 1.16 -11.15 -17.97
C ARG A 446 1.83 -10.50 -16.77
N GLY A 447 2.22 -11.27 -15.74
CA GLY A 447 2.90 -10.78 -14.56
C GLY A 447 2.02 -10.08 -13.53
N TYR A 448 0.68 -10.26 -13.56
CA TYR A 448 -0.23 -9.70 -12.54
C TYR A 448 -0.36 -10.58 -11.31
N ILE A 449 0.03 -11.84 -11.39
CA ILE A 449 0.21 -12.75 -10.25
C ILE A 449 1.52 -13.52 -10.41
N THR A 450 2.10 -13.98 -9.32
CA THR A 450 3.31 -14.82 -9.37
C THR A 450 2.98 -16.24 -9.86
N ASN A 451 3.99 -16.98 -10.27
CA ASN A 451 3.77 -18.39 -10.64
C ASN A 451 3.39 -19.26 -9.42
N ALA A 452 3.88 -18.92 -8.23
CA ALA A 452 3.48 -19.58 -7.00
C ALA A 452 1.99 -19.35 -6.69
N ASP A 453 1.52 -18.11 -6.85
CA ASP A 453 0.10 -17.79 -6.69
C ASP A 453 -0.79 -18.47 -7.73
N ARG A 454 -0.32 -18.54 -8.97
CA ARG A 454 -1.01 -19.29 -10.01
C ARG A 454 -1.23 -20.74 -9.60
N MET A 455 -0.18 -21.41 -9.12
CA MET A 455 -0.28 -22.80 -8.64
C MET A 455 -1.20 -22.95 -7.44
N ALA A 456 -1.13 -22.02 -6.48
CA ALA A 456 -1.98 -22.02 -5.30
C ALA A 456 -3.47 -21.83 -5.67
N LEU A 457 -3.79 -20.92 -6.58
CA LEU A 457 -5.16 -20.71 -7.07
C LEU A 457 -5.73 -21.94 -7.77
N ILE A 458 -4.92 -22.65 -8.55
CA ILE A 458 -5.34 -23.88 -9.22
C ILE A 458 -5.57 -24.99 -8.19
N ALA A 459 -4.64 -25.19 -7.25
CA ALA A 459 -4.78 -26.19 -6.19
C ALA A 459 -6.02 -25.92 -5.30
N ALA A 460 -6.28 -24.65 -4.96
CA ALA A 460 -7.50 -24.28 -4.24
C ALA A 460 -8.76 -24.64 -5.02
N ALA A 461 -8.78 -24.42 -6.34
CA ALA A 461 -9.92 -24.73 -7.18
C ALA A 461 -10.22 -26.25 -7.27
N GLU A 462 -9.19 -27.10 -7.18
CA GLU A 462 -9.34 -28.55 -7.15
C GLU A 462 -10.09 -29.04 -5.90
N CYS A 463 -10.04 -28.24 -4.83
CA CYS A 463 -10.66 -28.53 -3.53
C CYS A 463 -11.89 -27.66 -3.21
N GLU A 464 -12.31 -26.78 -4.13
CA GLU A 464 -13.46 -25.91 -3.89
C GLU A 464 -14.76 -26.74 -3.71
N PRO A 465 -15.56 -26.53 -2.65
CA PRO A 465 -16.82 -27.26 -2.46
C PRO A 465 -17.88 -26.79 -3.47
N LEU A 466 -18.18 -27.64 -4.43
CA LEU A 466 -19.27 -27.49 -5.40
C LEU A 466 -20.44 -28.41 -5.02
N PRO A 467 -21.70 -28.11 -5.44
CA PRO A 467 -22.89 -28.83 -4.95
C PRO A 467 -22.93 -30.34 -5.18
N GLU A 468 -22.24 -30.88 -6.19
CA GLU A 468 -22.21 -32.32 -6.51
C GLU A 468 -20.95 -33.03 -6.04
N ASP A 469 -20.21 -32.48 -5.10
CA ASP A 469 -18.87 -32.93 -4.89
C ASP A 469 -18.67 -34.11 -3.93
N SER A 470 -17.84 -35.02 -4.41
CA SER A 470 -17.00 -35.87 -3.57
C SER A 470 -15.98 -35.01 -2.79
N PRO A 471 -15.59 -35.41 -1.57
CA PRO A 471 -14.57 -34.67 -0.83
C PRO A 471 -13.27 -34.55 -1.61
N CYS A 472 -12.55 -33.44 -1.34
CA CYS A 472 -11.25 -33.15 -1.92
C CYS A 472 -10.37 -34.40 -2.02
N PRO A 473 -9.77 -34.70 -3.19
CA PRO A 473 -8.82 -35.80 -3.27
C PRO A 473 -7.69 -35.56 -2.26
N LYS A 474 -7.43 -36.56 -1.41
CA LYS A 474 -6.37 -36.53 -0.42
C LYS A 474 -4.99 -36.62 -1.03
#